data_9ca4d82cc567ac78010c7e3cb52934de
#
_entry.id   9ca4d82cc567ac78010c7e3cb52934de
#
_cell.length_a   1.000
_cell.length_b   1.000
_cell.length_c   1.000
_cell.angle_alpha   90.00
_cell.angle_beta   90.00
_cell.angle_gamma   90.00
#
_symmetry.space_group_name_H-M   'P 1'
#
loop_
_entity.id
_entity.type
_entity.pdbx_description
1 polymer ?
#
loop_
_entity_poly.entity_id
_entity_poly.type
_entity_poly.pdbx_seq_one_letter_code
_entity_poly.pdbx_strand_id
1 'polypeptide(L)'
;MAFLESKHSSGKDREFLTASSTTIAKGDALVFSSGYLTPATASNYTAEPVVIASEDVSTAAGDHKKILWILVDPTLEFIVDCDDSVEQSQIGTLVKFKDKATLDNGTTGGFIQIIEILPWKKALVKFL
;
A
#
# COMPACT_ATOMS: atom_id res chain seq x y z
N MET A 1 13.57 12.51 27.79
CA MET A 1 12.12 12.57 27.63
C MET A 1 11.61 11.31 26.94
N ALA A 2 10.60 10.68 27.50
CA ALA A 2 10.02 9.49 26.89
C ALA A 2 8.98 9.87 25.85
N PHE A 3 8.79 8.99 24.85
CA PHE A 3 7.68 9.13 23.93
C PHE A 3 6.38 8.81 24.66
N LEU A 4 5.37 9.63 24.42
CA LEU A 4 4.05 9.40 24.97
C LEU A 4 3.23 8.57 24.00
N GLU A 5 2.50 7.61 24.55
CA GLU A 5 1.60 6.79 23.75
C GLU A 5 0.46 7.65 23.20
N SER A 6 0.22 7.51 21.89
CA SER A 6 -0.92 8.16 21.26
C SER A 6 -2.17 7.34 21.48
N LYS A 7 -3.30 8.00 21.71
CA LYS A 7 -4.60 7.33 21.79
C LYS A 7 -5.09 6.83 20.45
N HIS A 8 -4.47 7.27 19.36
CA HIS A 8 -4.94 7.03 18.02
C HIS A 8 -4.03 6.03 17.33
N SER A 9 -4.33 4.76 17.52
CA SER A 9 -3.66 3.70 16.82
C SER A 9 -4.29 3.36 15.48
N SER A 10 -5.56 3.76 15.27
CA SER A 10 -6.20 3.59 13.96
C SER A 10 -6.03 4.85 13.14
N GLY A 11 -6.05 4.70 11.82
CA GLY A 11 -5.84 5.80 10.93
C GLY A 11 -6.97 6.82 10.85
N LYS A 12 -8.12 6.54 11.43
CA LYS A 12 -9.33 7.35 11.24
C LYS A 12 -9.25 8.75 11.82
N ASP A 13 -8.43 8.95 12.86
CA ASP A 13 -8.31 10.23 13.54
C ASP A 13 -7.22 11.12 12.96
N ARG A 14 -6.51 10.64 11.96
CA ARG A 14 -5.46 11.38 11.30
C ARG A 14 -5.89 11.78 9.92
N GLU A 15 -5.54 12.99 9.54
CA GLU A 15 -5.78 13.49 8.21
C GLU A 15 -4.49 13.50 7.43
N PHE A 16 -4.48 12.80 6.32
CA PHE A 16 -3.37 12.83 5.38
C PHE A 16 -3.79 13.52 4.11
N LEU A 17 -2.89 14.32 3.56
CA LEU A 17 -3.11 15.03 2.31
C LEU A 17 -2.43 14.29 1.16
N THR A 18 -3.08 14.26 0.04
CA THR A 18 -2.54 13.65 -1.18
C THR A 18 -1.60 14.61 -1.90
N ALA A 19 -0.70 14.06 -2.70
CA ALA A 19 0.15 14.84 -3.59
C ALA A 19 -0.70 15.57 -4.63
N SER A 20 -0.17 16.68 -5.16
CA SER A 20 -0.84 17.40 -6.26
C SER A 20 -0.69 16.65 -7.59
N SER A 21 -1.53 16.97 -8.55
CA SER A 21 -1.51 16.38 -9.90
C SER A 21 -1.52 14.84 -9.87
N THR A 22 -2.31 14.26 -8.99
CA THR A 22 -2.30 12.83 -8.71
C THR A 22 -3.70 12.25 -8.78
N THR A 23 -3.83 11.08 -9.36
CA THR A 23 -5.07 10.32 -9.39
C THR A 23 -4.89 9.06 -8.56
N ILE A 24 -5.75 8.87 -7.58
CA ILE A 24 -5.74 7.75 -6.65
C ILE A 24 -7.08 7.04 -6.75
N ALA A 25 -7.04 5.73 -6.92
CA ALA A 25 -8.23 4.89 -6.90
C ALA A 25 -8.34 4.14 -5.57
N LYS A 26 -9.54 3.85 -5.15
CA LYS A 26 -9.79 3.00 -3.99
C LYS A 26 -9.03 1.68 -4.15
N GLY A 27 -8.30 1.30 -3.13
CA GLY A 27 -7.46 0.10 -3.13
C GLY A 27 -6.01 0.35 -3.50
N ASP A 28 -5.66 1.54 -3.96
CA ASP A 28 -4.27 1.87 -4.27
C ASP A 28 -3.41 1.89 -3.02
N ALA A 29 -2.19 1.35 -3.12
CA ALA A 29 -1.19 1.47 -2.08
C ALA A 29 -0.51 2.84 -2.18
N LEU A 30 -0.37 3.52 -1.06
CA LEU A 30 0.15 4.87 -0.99
C LEU A 30 1.37 4.94 -0.08
N VAL A 31 2.32 5.76 -0.47
CA VAL A 31 3.52 6.06 0.31
C VAL A 31 3.65 7.57 0.49
N PHE A 32 4.42 8.01 1.47
CA PHE A 32 4.71 9.43 1.63
C PHE A 32 5.84 9.86 0.70
N SER A 33 5.64 11.00 0.09
CA SER A 33 6.68 11.72 -0.65
C SER A 33 6.55 13.20 -0.27
N SER A 34 7.60 13.74 0.31
CA SER A 34 7.61 15.14 0.82
C SER A 34 6.42 15.46 1.73
N GLY A 35 5.97 14.49 2.51
CA GLY A 35 4.85 14.66 3.45
C GLY A 35 3.46 14.44 2.86
N TYR A 36 3.36 14.16 1.56
CA TYR A 36 2.08 13.91 0.90
C TYR A 36 1.98 12.46 0.44
N LEU A 37 0.76 11.92 0.46
CA LEU A 37 0.51 10.57 -0.02
C LEU A 37 0.52 10.54 -1.54
N THR A 38 1.30 9.64 -2.09
CA THR A 38 1.40 9.38 -3.53
C THR A 38 1.29 7.89 -3.80
N PRO A 39 0.79 7.49 -4.98
CA PRO A 39 0.73 6.08 -5.32
C PRO A 39 2.10 5.39 -5.27
N ALA A 40 2.13 4.18 -4.73
CA ALA A 40 3.34 3.38 -4.70
C ALA A 40 3.74 2.95 -6.11
N THR A 41 5.04 2.89 -6.35
CA THR A 41 5.63 2.37 -7.59
C THR A 41 6.72 1.37 -7.24
N ALA A 42 7.26 0.69 -8.22
CA ALA A 42 8.37 -0.22 -8.00
C ALA A 42 9.62 0.50 -7.47
N SER A 43 9.78 1.77 -7.78
CA SER A 43 10.99 2.53 -7.42
C SER A 43 10.83 3.36 -6.15
N ASN A 44 9.63 3.82 -5.82
CA ASN A 44 9.42 4.60 -4.60
C ASN A 44 9.02 3.76 -3.38
N TYR A 45 8.81 2.47 -3.59
CA TYR A 45 8.48 1.53 -2.53
C TYR A 45 9.78 1.00 -1.90
N THR A 46 10.47 1.88 -1.20
CA THR A 46 11.75 1.56 -0.55
C THR A 46 11.59 1.36 0.95
N ALA A 47 10.46 1.75 1.49
CA ALA A 47 10.13 1.63 2.89
C ALA A 47 8.70 1.13 3.01
N GLU A 48 8.23 0.93 4.21
CA GLU A 48 6.88 0.47 4.43
C GLU A 48 5.88 1.35 3.70
N PRO A 49 4.91 0.76 2.99
CA PRO A 49 3.78 1.51 2.53
C PRO A 49 3.07 2.02 3.76
N VAL A 50 2.39 3.07 3.59
CA VAL A 50 1.81 3.72 4.71
C VAL A 50 0.36 3.35 4.85
N VAL A 51 -0.38 3.42 3.75
CA VAL A 51 -1.82 3.23 3.78
C VAL A 51 -2.33 2.66 2.46
N ILE A 52 -3.54 2.12 2.51
CA ILE A 52 -4.32 1.75 1.33
C ILE A 52 -5.45 2.77 1.20
N ALA A 53 -5.66 3.30 0.02
CA ALA A 53 -6.73 4.26 -0.23
C ALA A 53 -8.10 3.62 -0.05
N SER A 54 -8.99 4.29 0.68
CA SER A 54 -10.37 3.83 0.90
C SER A 54 -11.38 4.61 0.04
N GLU A 55 -10.92 5.50 -0.81
CA GLU A 55 -11.78 6.26 -1.73
C GLU A 55 -10.97 6.71 -2.95
N ASP A 56 -11.69 7.11 -3.98
CA ASP A 56 -11.09 7.71 -5.17
C ASP A 56 -10.84 9.19 -4.92
N VAL A 57 -9.64 9.66 -5.27
CA VAL A 57 -9.28 11.07 -5.14
C VAL A 57 -8.47 11.49 -6.36
N SER A 58 -8.76 12.67 -6.88
CA SER A 58 -8.00 13.26 -7.97
C SER A 58 -7.67 14.69 -7.63
N THR A 59 -6.41 15.10 -7.81
CA THR A 59 -5.94 16.43 -7.52
C THR A 59 -5.37 17.11 -8.76
N ALA A 60 -5.55 18.43 -8.83
CA ALA A 60 -4.96 19.26 -9.86
C ALA A 60 -3.58 19.76 -9.41
N ALA A 61 -2.90 20.51 -10.28
CA ALA A 61 -1.62 21.11 -9.95
C ALA A 61 -1.78 22.08 -8.76
N GLY A 62 -0.94 21.91 -7.75
CA GLY A 62 -0.97 22.72 -6.55
C GLY A 62 -2.09 22.40 -5.57
N ASP A 63 -2.89 21.40 -5.86
CA ASP A 63 -4.02 20.97 -5.03
C ASP A 63 -3.65 19.76 -4.19
N HIS A 64 -4.11 19.74 -2.95
CA HIS A 64 -3.90 18.62 -2.02
C HIS A 64 -5.22 18.34 -1.32
N LYS A 65 -5.66 17.10 -1.32
CA LYS A 65 -6.96 16.73 -0.74
C LYS A 65 -6.77 15.71 0.38
N LYS A 66 -7.65 15.77 1.36
CA LYS A 66 -7.74 14.73 2.38
C LYS A 66 -8.28 13.45 1.74
N ILE A 67 -7.84 12.32 2.25
CA ILE A 67 -8.26 11.02 1.74
C ILE A 67 -8.59 10.09 2.91
N LEU A 68 -9.61 9.26 2.72
CA LEU A 68 -9.88 8.13 3.62
C LEU A 68 -8.90 7.01 3.32
N TRP A 69 -8.40 6.37 4.36
CA TRP A 69 -7.32 5.41 4.22
C TRP A 69 -7.41 4.30 5.27
N ILE A 70 -6.76 3.19 4.97
CA ILE A 70 -6.57 2.06 5.89
C ILE A 70 -5.09 1.96 6.18
N LEU A 71 -4.71 1.98 7.45
CA LEU A 71 -3.32 1.80 7.85
C LEU A 71 -2.86 0.38 7.50
N VAL A 72 -1.70 0.27 6.91
CA VAL A 72 -1.09 -1.02 6.63
C VAL A 72 -0.51 -1.57 7.93
N ASP A 73 -0.87 -2.81 8.26
CA ASP A 73 -0.59 -3.44 9.53
C ASP A 73 -0.40 -4.94 9.30
N PRO A 74 0.58 -5.59 9.96
CA PRO A 74 0.79 -7.04 9.79
C PRO A 74 -0.40 -7.91 10.16
N THR A 75 -1.39 -7.39 10.88
CA THR A 75 -2.59 -8.14 11.23
C THR A 75 -3.67 -8.10 10.15
N LEU A 76 -3.53 -7.22 9.17
CA LEU A 76 -4.48 -7.07 8.07
C LEU A 76 -4.03 -7.85 6.85
N GLU A 77 -4.98 -8.49 6.20
CA GLU A 77 -4.76 -9.22 4.96
C GLU A 77 -5.49 -8.53 3.81
N PHE A 78 -4.86 -8.53 2.64
CA PHE A 78 -5.41 -7.88 1.45
C PHE A 78 -5.39 -8.83 0.27
N ILE A 79 -6.36 -8.70 -0.62
CA ILE A 79 -6.37 -9.38 -1.90
C ILE A 79 -5.79 -8.41 -2.93
N VAL A 80 -4.78 -8.87 -3.66
CA VAL A 80 -4.10 -8.03 -4.63
C VAL A 80 -3.89 -8.77 -5.95
N ASP A 81 -3.92 -8.01 -7.05
CA ASP A 81 -3.57 -8.53 -8.37
C ASP A 81 -2.05 -8.70 -8.47
N CYS A 82 -1.62 -9.76 -9.13
CA CYS A 82 -0.22 -10.06 -9.36
C CYS A 82 0.11 -9.94 -10.84
N ASP A 83 1.38 -9.63 -11.12
CA ASP A 83 1.89 -9.50 -12.48
C ASP A 83 1.85 -10.83 -13.24
N ASP A 84 2.20 -11.90 -12.56
CA ASP A 84 2.20 -13.26 -13.08
C ASP A 84 1.36 -14.19 -12.22
N SER A 85 1.08 -15.38 -12.75
CA SER A 85 0.44 -16.42 -11.95
C SER A 85 1.25 -16.74 -10.72
N VAL A 86 0.57 -16.82 -9.56
CA VAL A 86 1.23 -17.10 -8.29
C VAL A 86 1.52 -18.60 -8.19
N GLU A 87 2.75 -18.93 -7.84
CA GLU A 87 3.20 -20.31 -7.70
C GLU A 87 3.27 -20.71 -6.23
N GLN A 88 3.14 -22.00 -6.00
CA GLN A 88 3.20 -22.55 -4.62
C GLN A 88 4.52 -22.17 -3.91
N SER A 89 5.63 -22.14 -4.63
CA SER A 89 6.93 -21.78 -4.08
C SER A 89 7.01 -20.32 -3.61
N GLN A 90 6.10 -19.49 -4.03
CA GLN A 90 6.07 -18.07 -3.64
C GLN A 90 5.34 -17.82 -2.33
N ILE A 91 4.59 -18.79 -1.83
CA ILE A 91 3.91 -18.65 -0.54
C ILE A 91 4.97 -18.51 0.57
N GLY A 92 4.79 -17.48 1.41
CA GLY A 92 5.71 -17.15 2.48
C GLY A 92 6.85 -16.23 2.06
N THR A 93 7.05 -15.99 0.78
CA THR A 93 8.11 -15.08 0.31
C THR A 93 7.68 -13.63 0.45
N LEU A 94 8.65 -12.75 0.61
CA LEU A 94 8.45 -11.30 0.63
C LEU A 94 8.74 -10.75 -0.75
N VAL A 95 7.78 -10.03 -1.30
CA VAL A 95 7.83 -9.52 -2.68
C VAL A 95 7.58 -8.01 -2.72
N LYS A 96 7.66 -7.42 -3.89
CA LYS A 96 7.56 -5.98 -4.09
C LYS A 96 6.33 -5.61 -4.91
N PHE A 97 5.98 -4.33 -4.87
CA PHE A 97 5.01 -3.78 -5.80
C PHE A 97 5.61 -3.63 -7.18
N LYS A 98 4.81 -3.93 -8.21
CA LYS A 98 5.07 -3.48 -9.56
C LYS A 98 4.58 -2.03 -9.74
N ASP A 99 3.39 -1.76 -9.24
CA ASP A 99 2.78 -0.45 -9.19
C ASP A 99 1.80 -0.37 -8.03
N LYS A 100 1.04 0.72 -7.94
CA LYS A 100 0.11 0.99 -6.84
C LYS A 100 -0.98 -0.07 -6.63
N ALA A 101 -1.26 -0.88 -7.62
CA ALA A 101 -2.36 -1.85 -7.59
C ALA A 101 -1.93 -3.27 -7.96
N THR A 102 -0.68 -3.48 -8.33
CA THR A 102 -0.20 -4.77 -8.82
C THR A 102 1.07 -5.19 -8.10
N LEU A 103 1.12 -6.46 -7.72
CA LEU A 103 2.27 -7.06 -7.05
C LEU A 103 3.22 -7.66 -8.09
N ASP A 104 4.51 -7.42 -7.92
CA ASP A 104 5.56 -8.12 -8.67
C ASP A 104 5.94 -9.38 -7.88
N ASN A 105 5.20 -10.45 -8.10
CA ASN A 105 5.37 -11.68 -7.33
C ASN A 105 6.62 -12.49 -7.71
N GLY A 106 7.30 -12.09 -8.76
CA GLY A 106 8.57 -12.71 -9.17
C GLY A 106 9.81 -12.06 -8.56
N THR A 107 9.69 -10.92 -7.89
CA THR A 107 10.83 -10.19 -7.33
C THR A 107 10.77 -10.19 -5.81
N THR A 108 11.76 -10.80 -5.17
CA THR A 108 11.85 -10.89 -3.71
C THR A 108 12.55 -9.68 -3.12
N GLY A 109 12.51 -9.56 -1.79
CA GLY A 109 13.18 -8.50 -1.05
C GLY A 109 12.30 -7.33 -0.66
N GLY A 110 10.98 -7.46 -0.77
CA GLY A 110 10.03 -6.44 -0.36
C GLY A 110 9.48 -6.63 1.05
N PHE A 111 8.34 -6.00 1.32
CA PHE A 111 7.67 -6.03 2.61
C PHE A 111 6.31 -6.72 2.56
N ILE A 112 5.96 -7.33 1.45
CA ILE A 112 4.65 -7.92 1.21
C ILE A 112 4.81 -9.42 1.18
N GLN A 113 4.19 -10.11 2.13
CA GLN A 113 4.26 -11.57 2.19
C GLN A 113 3.05 -12.20 1.50
N ILE A 114 3.31 -13.12 0.59
CA ILE A 114 2.25 -13.91 -0.04
C ILE A 114 1.83 -15.01 0.93
N ILE A 115 0.52 -15.07 1.22
CA ILE A 115 -0.04 -16.03 2.17
C ILE A 115 -0.79 -17.14 1.44
N GLU A 116 -1.55 -16.81 0.42
CA GLU A 116 -2.43 -17.76 -0.26
C GLU A 116 -2.56 -17.43 -1.75
N ILE A 117 -2.63 -18.46 -2.57
CA ILE A 117 -2.89 -18.33 -4.00
C ILE A 117 -4.39 -18.22 -4.23
N LEU A 118 -4.79 -17.21 -4.99
CA LEU A 118 -6.18 -17.02 -5.39
C LEU A 118 -6.30 -17.11 -6.91
N PRO A 119 -7.50 -17.41 -7.44
CA PRO A 119 -7.73 -17.45 -8.88
C PRO A 119 -7.46 -16.12 -9.57
N TRP A 120 -7.22 -16.16 -10.88
CA TRP A 120 -7.12 -14.97 -11.73
C TRP A 120 -5.90 -14.08 -11.42
N LYS A 121 -4.75 -14.69 -11.18
CA LYS A 121 -3.50 -13.98 -10.83
C LYS A 121 -3.66 -13.07 -9.62
N LYS A 122 -4.33 -13.57 -8.59
CA LYS A 122 -4.49 -12.83 -7.34
C LYS A 122 -3.82 -13.59 -6.20
N ALA A 123 -3.48 -12.87 -5.15
CA ALA A 123 -2.93 -13.44 -3.94
C ALA A 123 -3.54 -12.77 -2.71
N LEU A 124 -3.64 -13.54 -1.63
CA LEU A 124 -3.87 -12.99 -0.31
C LEU A 124 -2.52 -12.65 0.27
N VAL A 125 -2.35 -11.43 0.73
CA VAL A 125 -1.06 -10.92 1.21
C VAL A 125 -1.22 -10.17 2.52
N LYS A 126 -0.12 -10.02 3.23
CA LYS A 126 -0.01 -9.10 4.36
C LYS A 126 1.30 -8.34 4.28
N PHE A 127 1.32 -7.18 4.90
CA PHE A 127 2.51 -6.34 4.98
C PHE A 127 3.26 -6.64 6.28
N LEU A 128 4.54 -6.81 6.18
CA LEU A 128 5.39 -7.08 7.35
C LEU A 128 6.22 -5.88 7.75
#